data_75e8adcdae4213eca08e36008e812d9a
#
_entry.id   75e8adcdae4213eca08e36008e812d9a
#
_cell.length_a   1.000
_cell.length_b   1.000
_cell.length_c   1.000
_cell.angle_alpha   90.00
_cell.angle_beta   90.00
_cell.angle_gamma   90.00
#
_symmetry.space_group_name_H-M   'P 1'
#
loop_
_entity.id
_entity.type
_entity.pdbx_description
1 polymer ?
#
loop_
_entity_poly.entity_id
_entity_poly.type
_entity_poly.pdbx_seq_one_letter_code
_entity_poly.pdbx_strand_id
1 'polypeptide(L)'
;MKAFMDKDFLLSTPTAQTLFHEYAEKTPILDYHCHINPREIAEDRKFDNITQVWLGGDHYKWRFMRSCGVNEHFITGDASDKEKFFKWAEVLGKAIGNPLYHWSHLELQRYFGYTGTLNKNTAEEVWNLCNAKLAESSMSVRNLIKQSHVTLICTTDDPVDSLEWHAKLAADESFDVKVLPAWRPDKAMNIEKPEYPDYLASLSKASKINVTSFASLKEALQNRMDFFASMGCGVSDHALEYVMYYPASEEDIEAIFAKRLSGSQLTRDEELTFKTAFMLFVGKEYCKRNWVMQLHYGCKRDNNRLMYEKLGPDTGYDCINNYAPSAQMADFLNALIQTNELPKTIIYSLNPNDNQAIGTILGCFQDSTAVAKIQQGSAWWFNDHKIGMKDQMLSLANLGNLSGFVGMLTDSRSFLSYTRHEYFRRIMCDLIGELVENGEFPADMDTLSEIVKDISYNNAVRYFGFDLKEV
;
A
#
# COMPACT_ATOMS: atom_id res chain seq x y z
N MET A 1 -8.26 23.08 -26.91
CA MET A 1 -7.76 21.78 -26.41
C MET A 1 -6.84 22.08 -25.23
N LYS A 2 -7.03 21.43 -24.08
CA LYS A 2 -6.09 21.57 -22.95
C LYS A 2 -4.70 21.07 -23.36
N ALA A 3 -3.64 21.72 -22.91
CA ALA A 3 -2.28 21.21 -23.08
C ALA A 3 -2.10 19.89 -22.31
N PHE A 4 -1.15 19.07 -22.76
CA PHE A 4 -0.88 17.80 -22.10
C PHE A 4 -0.29 18.04 -20.72
N MET A 5 -0.94 17.50 -19.69
CA MET A 5 -0.50 17.58 -18.27
C MET A 5 -0.09 19.00 -17.86
N ASP A 6 -0.91 20.00 -18.21
CA ASP A 6 -0.75 21.37 -17.73
C ASP A 6 -1.00 21.49 -16.22
N LYS A 7 -0.88 22.70 -15.66
CA LYS A 7 -1.09 22.91 -14.24
C LYS A 7 -2.45 22.42 -13.73
N ASP A 8 -3.48 22.44 -14.58
CA ASP A 8 -4.85 22.02 -14.27
C ASP A 8 -5.17 20.59 -14.75
N PHE A 9 -4.12 19.79 -14.95
CA PHE A 9 -4.26 18.36 -15.30
C PHE A 9 -5.18 17.64 -14.31
N LEU A 10 -6.18 16.92 -14.82
CA LEU A 10 -7.26 16.23 -14.10
C LEU A 10 -8.22 17.15 -13.30
N LEU A 11 -8.08 18.46 -13.34
CA LEU A 11 -8.97 19.42 -12.67
C LEU A 11 -9.93 20.01 -13.68
N SER A 12 -11.19 19.55 -13.68
CA SER A 12 -12.17 19.90 -14.73
C SER A 12 -12.93 21.17 -14.43
N THR A 13 -13.02 21.57 -13.14
CA THR A 13 -13.85 22.71 -12.68
C THR A 13 -13.03 23.78 -12.00
N PRO A 14 -13.49 25.06 -11.95
CA PRO A 14 -12.83 26.11 -11.17
C PRO A 14 -12.70 25.77 -9.69
N THR A 15 -13.74 25.17 -9.10
CA THR A 15 -13.70 24.72 -7.69
C THR A 15 -12.63 23.66 -7.47
N ALA A 16 -12.51 22.66 -8.36
CA ALA A 16 -11.46 21.65 -8.29
C ALA A 16 -10.06 22.27 -8.35
N GLN A 17 -9.85 23.26 -9.24
CA GLN A 17 -8.57 23.97 -9.36
C GLN A 17 -8.23 24.73 -8.10
N THR A 18 -9.17 25.44 -7.49
CA THR A 18 -8.97 26.15 -6.23
C THR A 18 -8.65 25.17 -5.10
N LEU A 19 -9.43 24.10 -4.94
CA LEU A 19 -9.22 23.09 -3.89
C LEU A 19 -7.84 22.45 -3.99
N PHE A 20 -7.39 22.16 -5.21
CA PHE A 20 -6.07 21.57 -5.39
C PHE A 20 -4.94 22.60 -5.14
N HIS A 21 -4.90 23.71 -5.88
CA HIS A 21 -3.76 24.63 -5.87
C HIS A 21 -3.61 25.40 -4.55
N GLU A 22 -4.75 25.76 -3.91
CA GLU A 22 -4.67 26.53 -2.67
C GLU A 22 -4.53 25.65 -1.42
N TYR A 23 -5.00 24.40 -1.47
CA TYR A 23 -5.05 23.56 -0.29
C TYR A 23 -4.34 22.21 -0.45
N ALA A 24 -4.81 21.30 -1.33
CA ALA A 24 -4.32 19.93 -1.39
C ALA A 24 -2.84 19.81 -1.80
N GLU A 25 -2.39 20.61 -2.77
CA GLU A 25 -1.02 20.61 -3.28
C GLU A 25 -0.01 20.96 -2.19
N LYS A 26 -0.41 21.82 -1.24
CA LYS A 26 0.45 22.32 -0.17
C LYS A 26 0.55 21.39 1.04
N THR A 27 -0.29 20.36 1.13
CA THR A 27 -0.23 19.43 2.27
C THR A 27 0.97 18.51 2.17
N PRO A 28 1.59 18.14 3.31
CA PRO A 28 2.66 17.15 3.33
C PRO A 28 2.16 15.77 2.89
N ILE A 29 3.08 14.83 2.71
CA ILE A 29 2.76 13.43 2.45
C ILE A 29 3.01 12.61 3.70
N LEU A 30 2.02 11.78 4.06
CA LEU A 30 2.12 10.71 5.01
C LEU A 30 1.85 9.40 4.26
N ASP A 31 2.89 8.59 4.05
CA ASP A 31 2.79 7.33 3.32
C ASP A 31 2.71 6.16 4.31
N TYR A 32 1.51 5.86 4.77
CA TYR A 32 1.25 4.90 5.84
C TYR A 32 1.32 3.43 5.40
N HIS A 33 1.58 3.15 4.11
CA HIS A 33 1.85 1.81 3.60
C HIS A 33 2.64 1.87 2.29
N CYS A 34 3.83 1.30 2.29
CA CYS A 34 4.68 1.14 1.11
C CYS A 34 5.61 -0.07 1.27
N HIS A 35 6.32 -0.42 0.19
CA HIS A 35 7.31 -1.48 0.13
C HIS A 35 8.74 -0.93 -0.07
N ILE A 36 8.98 0.32 0.33
CA ILE A 36 10.31 0.94 0.25
C ILE A 36 11.25 0.25 1.24
N ASN A 37 12.48 0.01 0.80
CA ASN A 37 13.51 -0.61 1.63
C ASN A 37 14.13 0.43 2.59
N PRO A 38 13.96 0.29 3.93
CA PRO A 38 14.49 1.24 4.90
C PRO A 38 16.03 1.31 4.89
N ARG A 39 16.72 0.26 4.44
CA ARG A 39 18.16 0.27 4.25
C ARG A 39 18.61 1.33 3.24
N GLU A 40 17.90 1.44 2.12
CA GLU A 40 18.24 2.42 1.07
C GLU A 40 18.10 3.86 1.57
N ILE A 41 17.14 4.11 2.50
CA ILE A 41 16.99 5.41 3.16
C ILE A 41 18.14 5.62 4.16
N ALA A 42 18.46 4.61 4.97
CA ALA A 42 19.50 4.71 6.00
C ALA A 42 20.90 4.92 5.40
N GLU A 43 21.18 4.28 4.26
CA GLU A 43 22.44 4.40 3.52
C GLU A 43 22.46 5.61 2.57
N ASP A 44 21.36 6.34 2.44
CA ASP A 44 21.16 7.47 1.50
C ASP A 44 21.59 7.11 0.08
N ARG A 45 21.06 5.98 -0.43
CA ARG A 45 21.41 5.41 -1.73
C ARG A 45 21.29 6.45 -2.85
N LYS A 46 22.21 6.37 -3.82
CA LYS A 46 22.10 7.01 -5.13
C LYS A 46 21.85 5.97 -6.20
N PHE A 47 21.09 6.33 -7.22
CA PHE A 47 20.82 5.48 -8.37
C PHE A 47 21.76 5.87 -9.52
N ASP A 48 22.32 4.89 -10.20
CA ASP A 48 23.23 5.14 -11.33
C ASP A 48 22.47 5.60 -12.58
N ASN A 49 21.19 5.18 -12.71
CA ASN A 49 20.36 5.52 -13.86
C ASN A 49 18.87 5.37 -13.56
N ILE A 50 18.04 5.93 -14.44
CA ILE A 50 16.57 5.94 -14.30
C ILE A 50 15.94 4.55 -14.35
N THR A 51 16.56 3.57 -15.03
CA THR A 51 16.05 2.20 -15.10
C THR A 51 16.02 1.57 -13.72
N GLN A 52 17.06 1.76 -12.90
CA GLN A 52 17.12 1.23 -11.54
C GLN A 52 15.98 1.75 -10.68
N VAL A 53 15.60 3.02 -10.83
CA VAL A 53 14.50 3.62 -10.08
C VAL A 53 13.13 3.17 -10.60
N TRP A 54 12.98 3.05 -11.93
CA TRP A 54 11.69 2.82 -12.57
C TRP A 54 11.35 1.36 -12.82
N LEU A 55 12.34 0.54 -13.16
CA LEU A 55 12.12 -0.83 -13.61
C LEU A 55 12.71 -1.89 -12.66
N GLY A 56 13.40 -1.46 -11.62
CA GLY A 56 14.10 -2.36 -10.70
C GLY A 56 13.17 -3.29 -9.89
N GLY A 57 11.88 -2.94 -9.75
CA GLY A 57 10.92 -3.75 -8.99
C GLY A 57 9.46 -3.44 -9.31
N ASP A 58 9.19 -2.73 -10.41
CA ASP A 58 7.85 -2.27 -10.76
C ASP A 58 7.14 -3.28 -11.68
N HIS A 59 6.42 -4.22 -11.08
CA HIS A 59 5.65 -5.21 -11.81
C HIS A 59 4.46 -4.64 -12.60
N TYR A 60 4.00 -3.40 -12.36
CA TYR A 60 3.01 -2.70 -13.19
C TYR A 60 3.59 -2.40 -14.57
N LYS A 61 4.80 -1.81 -14.62
CA LYS A 61 5.51 -1.50 -15.86
C LYS A 61 5.86 -2.79 -16.61
N TRP A 62 6.36 -3.81 -15.92
CA TRP A 62 6.68 -5.12 -16.52
C TRP A 62 5.47 -5.77 -17.18
N ARG A 63 4.31 -5.75 -16.50
CA ARG A 63 3.05 -6.27 -17.03
C ARG A 63 2.62 -5.54 -18.30
N PHE A 64 2.74 -4.20 -18.33
CA PHE A 64 2.42 -3.40 -19.50
C PHE A 64 3.39 -3.68 -20.66
N MET A 65 4.69 -3.77 -20.41
CA MET A 65 5.69 -4.12 -21.42
C MET A 65 5.38 -5.48 -22.07
N ARG A 66 5.02 -6.49 -21.28
CA ARG A 66 4.61 -7.80 -21.79
C ARG A 66 3.35 -7.71 -22.66
N SER A 67 2.37 -6.92 -22.26
CA SER A 67 1.14 -6.71 -23.06
C SER A 67 1.42 -6.04 -24.41
N CYS A 68 2.54 -5.32 -24.52
CA CYS A 68 3.03 -4.74 -25.76
C CYS A 68 3.93 -5.68 -26.57
N GLY A 69 4.14 -6.93 -26.13
CA GLY A 69 4.95 -7.93 -26.82
C GLY A 69 6.45 -7.77 -26.65
N VAL A 70 6.90 -7.04 -25.61
CA VAL A 70 8.34 -6.90 -25.31
C VAL A 70 8.87 -8.24 -24.79
N ASN A 71 10.03 -8.67 -25.33
CA ASN A 71 10.69 -9.89 -24.90
C ASN A 71 11.18 -9.76 -23.44
N GLU A 72 11.06 -10.84 -22.66
CA GLU A 72 11.43 -10.88 -21.25
C GLU A 72 12.89 -10.50 -20.97
N HIS A 73 13.81 -10.74 -21.94
CA HIS A 73 15.18 -10.25 -21.92
C HIS A 73 15.28 -8.74 -21.59
N PHE A 74 14.38 -7.93 -22.12
CA PHE A 74 14.34 -6.47 -21.88
C PHE A 74 13.46 -6.06 -20.69
N ILE A 75 12.86 -6.99 -19.96
CA ILE A 75 11.98 -6.69 -18.82
C ILE A 75 12.69 -7.05 -17.52
N THR A 76 12.77 -8.35 -17.23
CA THR A 76 13.45 -8.89 -16.04
C THR A 76 14.74 -9.64 -16.36
N GLY A 77 15.05 -9.85 -17.65
CA GLY A 77 16.24 -10.54 -18.11
C GLY A 77 17.51 -9.69 -18.05
N ASP A 78 18.52 -10.08 -18.80
CA ASP A 78 19.91 -9.63 -18.73
C ASP A 78 20.27 -8.50 -19.71
N ALA A 79 19.29 -7.88 -20.38
CA ALA A 79 19.54 -6.68 -21.17
C ALA A 79 20.09 -5.55 -20.28
N SER A 80 20.90 -4.66 -20.86
CA SER A 80 21.41 -3.49 -20.15
C SER A 80 20.30 -2.56 -19.70
N ASP A 81 20.55 -1.78 -18.65
CA ASP A 81 19.60 -0.79 -18.13
C ASP A 81 19.13 0.18 -19.22
N LYS A 82 20.05 0.60 -20.11
CA LYS A 82 19.71 1.48 -21.22
C LYS A 82 18.75 0.81 -22.21
N GLU A 83 18.99 -0.44 -22.58
CA GLU A 83 18.11 -1.19 -23.50
C GLU A 83 16.71 -1.38 -22.89
N LYS A 84 16.62 -1.71 -21.60
CA LYS A 84 15.35 -1.82 -20.86
C LYS A 84 14.59 -0.49 -20.87
N PHE A 85 15.26 0.61 -20.59
CA PHE A 85 14.67 1.95 -20.63
C PHE A 85 14.14 2.31 -22.03
N PHE A 86 14.93 2.02 -23.06
CA PHE A 86 14.50 2.30 -24.44
C PHE A 86 13.27 1.48 -24.84
N LYS A 87 13.18 0.24 -24.40
CA LYS A 87 11.99 -0.58 -24.60
C LYS A 87 10.79 -0.05 -23.85
N TRP A 88 10.99 0.43 -22.61
CA TRP A 88 9.95 1.13 -21.87
C TRP A 88 9.48 2.40 -22.61
N ALA A 89 10.39 3.26 -23.04
CA ALA A 89 10.07 4.47 -23.78
C ALA A 89 9.30 4.18 -25.09
N GLU A 90 9.68 3.12 -25.81
CA GLU A 90 9.01 2.69 -27.05
C GLU A 90 7.55 2.33 -26.80
N VAL A 91 7.25 1.64 -25.71
CA VAL A 91 5.88 1.14 -25.43
C VAL A 91 5.04 2.14 -24.64
N LEU A 92 5.63 3.04 -23.87
CA LEU A 92 4.90 4.01 -23.04
C LEU A 92 3.95 4.86 -23.89
N GLY A 93 4.34 5.25 -25.10
CA GLY A 93 3.49 5.99 -26.04
C GLY A 93 2.19 5.25 -26.44
N LYS A 94 2.09 3.94 -26.15
CA LYS A 94 0.88 3.13 -26.41
C LYS A 94 -0.02 3.02 -25.17
N ALA A 95 0.37 3.59 -24.03
CA ALA A 95 -0.33 3.48 -22.76
C ALA A 95 -1.54 4.43 -22.65
N ILE A 96 -2.32 4.56 -23.72
CA ILE A 96 -3.53 5.41 -23.72
C ILE A 96 -4.55 4.90 -22.69
N GLY A 97 -4.98 5.77 -21.77
CA GLY A 97 -5.90 5.42 -20.69
C GLY A 97 -5.29 4.64 -19.55
N ASN A 98 -4.01 4.24 -19.63
CA ASN A 98 -3.31 3.56 -18.56
C ASN A 98 -2.63 4.58 -17.61
N PRO A 99 -2.76 4.44 -16.28
CA PRO A 99 -2.18 5.37 -15.31
C PRO A 99 -0.65 5.49 -15.41
N LEU A 100 0.05 4.47 -15.90
CA LEU A 100 1.51 4.48 -16.09
C LEU A 100 1.97 5.63 -17.01
N TYR A 101 1.12 6.05 -17.98
CA TYR A 101 1.42 7.19 -18.83
C TYR A 101 1.47 8.48 -18.01
N HIS A 102 0.47 8.71 -17.17
CA HIS A 102 0.40 9.88 -16.30
C HIS A 102 1.49 9.85 -15.22
N TRP A 103 1.64 8.73 -14.53
CA TRP A 103 2.64 8.62 -13.44
C TRP A 103 4.05 8.86 -13.95
N SER A 104 4.45 8.20 -15.06
CA SER A 104 5.79 8.40 -15.63
C SER A 104 6.04 9.86 -16.02
N HIS A 105 5.05 10.54 -16.60
CA HIS A 105 5.21 11.95 -16.97
C HIS A 105 5.14 12.91 -15.77
N LEU A 106 4.37 12.60 -14.71
CA LEU A 106 4.43 13.36 -13.46
C LEU A 106 5.81 13.24 -12.81
N GLU A 107 6.36 12.05 -12.77
CA GLU A 107 7.72 11.81 -12.23
C GLU A 107 8.77 12.58 -13.04
N LEU A 108 8.68 12.55 -14.38
CA LEU A 108 9.57 13.32 -15.25
C LEU A 108 9.46 14.83 -15.00
N GLN A 109 8.24 15.35 -14.84
CA GLN A 109 8.02 16.78 -14.59
C GLN A 109 8.53 17.20 -13.20
N ARG A 110 8.20 16.43 -12.15
CA ARG A 110 8.46 16.84 -10.76
C ARG A 110 9.92 16.67 -10.35
N TYR A 111 10.54 15.57 -10.74
CA TYR A 111 11.91 15.28 -10.31
C TYR A 111 12.97 15.69 -11.33
N PHE A 112 12.65 15.68 -12.61
CA PHE A 112 13.62 15.92 -13.67
C PHE A 112 13.39 17.22 -14.47
N GLY A 113 12.25 17.89 -14.24
CA GLY A 113 11.91 19.13 -14.96
C GLY A 113 11.60 18.92 -16.44
N TYR A 114 11.32 17.68 -16.87
CA TYR A 114 11.02 17.36 -18.25
C TYR A 114 9.52 17.45 -18.53
N THR A 115 9.10 18.41 -19.35
CA THR A 115 7.69 18.65 -19.70
C THR A 115 7.27 18.07 -21.05
N GLY A 116 8.22 17.43 -21.78
CA GLY A 116 7.92 16.74 -23.03
C GLY A 116 7.27 15.37 -22.79
N THR A 117 7.12 14.62 -23.88
CA THR A 117 6.59 13.24 -23.82
C THR A 117 7.69 12.22 -24.02
N LEU A 118 7.74 11.19 -23.20
CA LEU A 118 8.66 10.06 -23.35
C LEU A 118 8.12 9.09 -24.40
N ASN A 119 8.89 8.87 -25.43
CA ASN A 119 8.62 7.92 -26.51
C ASN A 119 9.93 7.49 -27.19
N LYS A 120 9.87 6.64 -28.21
CA LYS A 120 11.06 6.14 -28.91
C LYS A 120 11.98 7.23 -29.47
N ASN A 121 11.43 8.40 -29.84
CA ASN A 121 12.20 9.49 -30.47
C ASN A 121 12.88 10.38 -29.41
N THR A 122 12.34 10.44 -28.19
CA THR A 122 12.86 11.25 -27.07
C THR A 122 13.62 10.41 -26.04
N ALA A 123 13.69 9.10 -26.23
CA ALA A 123 14.30 8.19 -25.27
C ALA A 123 15.75 8.53 -24.93
N GLU A 124 16.59 8.88 -25.92
CA GLU A 124 18.00 9.25 -25.69
C GLU A 124 18.11 10.57 -24.91
N GLU A 125 17.31 11.56 -25.28
CA GLU A 125 17.27 12.85 -24.57
C GLU A 125 16.89 12.66 -23.10
N VAL A 126 15.80 11.94 -22.82
CA VAL A 126 15.29 11.71 -21.48
C VAL A 126 16.25 10.85 -20.66
N TRP A 127 16.87 9.82 -21.27
CA TRP A 127 17.92 9.02 -20.63
C TRP A 127 19.08 9.89 -20.15
N ASN A 128 19.60 10.73 -21.00
CA ASN A 128 20.73 11.59 -20.68
C ASN A 128 20.36 12.63 -19.63
N LEU A 129 19.19 13.27 -19.75
CA LEU A 129 18.68 14.24 -18.79
C LEU A 129 18.52 13.63 -17.39
N CYS A 130 17.80 12.52 -17.32
CA CYS A 130 17.50 11.88 -16.04
C CYS A 130 18.78 11.38 -15.34
N ASN A 131 19.70 10.78 -16.09
CA ASN A 131 20.92 10.24 -15.48
C ASN A 131 21.89 11.36 -15.07
N ALA A 132 21.97 12.45 -15.82
CA ALA A 132 22.73 13.63 -15.41
C ALA A 132 22.16 14.20 -14.09
N LYS A 133 20.84 14.25 -13.95
CA LYS A 133 20.17 14.71 -12.74
C LYS A 133 20.40 13.76 -11.57
N LEU A 134 20.27 12.45 -11.77
CA LEU A 134 20.48 11.43 -10.73
C LEU A 134 21.92 11.41 -10.18
N ALA A 135 22.89 11.87 -10.95
CA ALA A 135 24.27 12.03 -10.49
C ALA A 135 24.45 13.17 -9.48
N GLU A 136 23.51 14.13 -9.42
CA GLU A 136 23.57 15.22 -8.45
C GLU A 136 23.33 14.71 -7.02
N SER A 137 23.88 15.40 -6.02
CA SER A 137 23.65 15.08 -4.61
C SER A 137 22.18 15.28 -4.18
N SER A 138 21.47 16.20 -4.83
CA SER A 138 20.04 16.49 -4.61
C SER A 138 19.12 15.33 -4.96
N MET A 139 19.59 14.29 -5.63
CA MET A 139 18.80 13.14 -6.08
C MET A 139 19.14 11.85 -5.33
N SER A 140 19.77 11.95 -4.16
CA SER A 140 19.85 10.81 -3.24
C SER A 140 18.48 10.45 -2.68
N VAL A 141 18.31 9.22 -2.19
CA VAL A 141 17.04 8.72 -1.65
C VAL A 141 16.44 9.65 -0.59
N ARG A 142 17.25 10.11 0.36
CA ARG A 142 16.78 11.05 1.40
C ARG A 142 16.32 12.39 0.81
N ASN A 143 17.03 12.87 -0.21
CA ASN A 143 16.65 14.11 -0.87
C ASN A 143 15.41 13.96 -1.76
N LEU A 144 15.21 12.81 -2.40
CA LEU A 144 13.95 12.48 -3.10
C LEU A 144 12.76 12.48 -2.15
N ILE A 145 12.91 11.91 -0.96
CA ILE A 145 11.88 11.92 0.07
C ILE A 145 11.58 13.34 0.57
N LYS A 146 12.62 14.13 0.89
CA LYS A 146 12.48 15.50 1.39
C LYS A 146 11.86 16.44 0.37
N GLN A 147 12.30 16.42 -0.89
CA GLN A 147 11.72 17.25 -1.95
C GLN A 147 10.26 16.91 -2.27
N SER A 148 9.82 15.71 -1.91
CA SER A 148 8.42 15.28 -2.03
C SER A 148 7.55 15.70 -0.85
N HIS A 149 8.09 16.45 0.12
CA HIS A 149 7.39 16.88 1.35
C HIS A 149 6.81 15.71 2.16
N VAL A 150 7.51 14.57 2.20
CA VAL A 150 7.13 13.42 3.01
C VAL A 150 7.53 13.66 4.47
N THR A 151 6.60 13.43 5.39
CA THR A 151 6.81 13.57 6.83
C THR A 151 6.94 12.23 7.56
N LEU A 152 6.27 11.20 7.03
CA LEU A 152 6.30 9.87 7.62
C LEU A 152 6.13 8.80 6.53
N ILE A 153 6.84 7.70 6.72
CA ILE A 153 6.78 6.49 5.88
C ILE A 153 6.59 5.29 6.81
N CYS A 154 5.58 4.44 6.54
CA CYS A 154 5.49 3.10 7.11
C CYS A 154 5.94 2.09 6.06
N THR A 155 6.96 1.32 6.40
CA THR A 155 7.49 0.23 5.56
C THR A 155 6.63 -1.04 5.70
N THR A 156 7.10 -2.17 5.21
CA THR A 156 6.42 -3.46 5.35
C THR A 156 7.43 -4.48 5.87
N ASP A 157 7.25 -4.93 7.13
CA ASP A 157 8.28 -5.66 7.86
C ASP A 157 7.73 -6.96 8.46
N ASP A 158 8.57 -8.00 8.40
CA ASP A 158 8.23 -9.32 8.92
C ASP A 158 8.50 -9.41 10.44
N PRO A 159 7.71 -10.16 11.23
CA PRO A 159 7.96 -10.40 12.64
C PRO A 159 9.39 -10.79 13.02
N VAL A 160 10.14 -11.44 12.14
CA VAL A 160 11.53 -11.86 12.40
C VAL A 160 12.58 -10.79 12.12
N ASP A 161 12.20 -9.66 11.52
CA ASP A 161 13.14 -8.61 11.12
C ASP A 161 13.77 -7.92 12.33
N SER A 162 15.07 -7.60 12.21
CA SER A 162 15.83 -6.94 13.27
C SER A 162 15.48 -5.47 13.47
N LEU A 163 14.84 -4.83 12.49
CA LEU A 163 14.54 -3.40 12.42
C LEU A 163 15.77 -2.49 12.63
N GLU A 164 16.97 -2.99 12.35
CA GLU A 164 18.22 -2.26 12.54
C GLU A 164 18.29 -0.95 11.75
N TRP A 165 17.68 -0.93 10.57
CA TRP A 165 17.66 0.25 9.72
C TRP A 165 16.69 1.32 10.25
N HIS A 166 15.55 0.90 10.83
CA HIS A 166 14.65 1.79 11.54
C HIS A 166 15.30 2.41 12.76
N ALA A 167 16.01 1.58 13.57
CA ALA A 167 16.76 2.09 14.71
C ALA A 167 17.83 3.11 14.31
N LYS A 168 18.55 2.83 13.21
CA LYS A 168 19.57 3.74 12.68
C LYS A 168 18.96 5.07 12.21
N LEU A 169 17.82 5.01 11.50
CA LEU A 169 17.11 6.20 11.04
C LEU A 169 16.52 7.02 12.19
N ALA A 170 15.96 6.36 13.21
CA ALA A 170 15.43 7.03 14.39
C ALA A 170 16.51 7.75 15.21
N ALA A 171 17.76 7.29 15.16
CA ALA A 171 18.91 7.91 15.84
C ALA A 171 19.59 9.01 14.99
N ASP A 172 19.22 9.19 13.75
CA ASP A 172 19.87 10.14 12.83
C ASP A 172 19.15 11.49 12.81
N GLU A 173 19.61 12.44 13.60
CA GLU A 173 19.05 13.80 13.68
C GLU A 173 19.18 14.61 12.37
N SER A 174 19.96 14.15 11.39
CA SER A 174 20.09 14.81 10.07
C SER A 174 18.94 14.51 9.12
N PHE A 175 18.10 13.53 9.48
CA PHE A 175 16.96 13.09 8.68
C PHE A 175 15.67 13.16 9.50
N ASP A 176 14.87 14.19 9.26
CA ASP A 176 13.68 14.56 10.03
C ASP A 176 12.40 13.79 9.64
N VAL A 177 12.45 12.98 8.57
CA VAL A 177 11.31 12.14 8.15
C VAL A 177 11.24 10.89 9.01
N LYS A 178 10.08 10.64 9.61
CA LYS A 178 9.87 9.43 10.42
C LYS A 178 9.73 8.20 9.50
N VAL A 179 10.54 7.17 9.74
CA VAL A 179 10.44 5.87 9.05
C VAL A 179 10.12 4.81 10.08
N LEU A 180 8.88 4.34 10.07
CA LEU A 180 8.33 3.43 11.07
C LEU A 180 8.08 2.05 10.45
N PRO A 181 8.29 0.96 11.21
CA PRO A 181 7.93 -0.37 10.74
C PRO A 181 6.41 -0.57 10.72
N ALA A 182 5.91 -1.32 9.74
CA ALA A 182 4.56 -1.87 9.77
C ALA A 182 4.63 -3.40 9.93
N TRP A 183 3.75 -3.93 10.76
CA TRP A 183 3.72 -5.34 11.12
C TRP A 183 3.02 -6.18 10.06
N ARG A 184 3.74 -7.08 9.37
CA ARG A 184 3.18 -7.98 8.35
C ARG A 184 3.50 -9.45 8.66
N PRO A 185 2.64 -10.16 9.40
CA PRO A 185 2.90 -11.51 9.88
C PRO A 185 2.44 -12.61 8.92
N ASP A 186 2.32 -12.34 7.62
CA ASP A 186 1.75 -13.28 6.64
C ASP A 186 2.45 -14.64 6.62
N LYS A 187 3.78 -14.69 6.82
CA LYS A 187 4.52 -15.95 6.87
C LYS A 187 4.17 -16.79 8.09
N ALA A 188 3.84 -16.15 9.22
CA ALA A 188 3.37 -16.86 10.41
C ALA A 188 1.92 -17.37 10.26
N MET A 189 1.12 -16.73 9.40
CA MET A 189 -0.25 -17.12 9.10
C MET A 189 -0.36 -18.23 8.04
N ASN A 190 0.54 -18.23 7.06
CA ASN A 190 0.45 -19.11 5.88
C ASN A 190 0.98 -20.51 6.18
N ILE A 191 0.30 -21.21 7.08
CA ILE A 191 0.66 -22.53 7.64
C ILE A 191 0.82 -23.63 6.56
N GLU A 192 0.14 -23.47 5.42
CA GLU A 192 0.19 -24.43 4.30
C GLU A 192 1.49 -24.37 3.50
N LYS A 193 2.26 -23.31 3.63
CA LYS A 193 3.45 -23.10 2.81
C LYS A 193 4.56 -24.12 3.17
N PRO A 194 5.29 -24.66 2.18
CA PRO A 194 6.37 -25.62 2.43
C PRO A 194 7.43 -25.10 3.41
N GLU A 195 7.78 -23.81 3.32
CA GLU A 195 8.79 -23.11 4.12
C GLU A 195 8.34 -22.78 5.55
N TYR A 196 7.10 -23.08 5.93
CA TYR A 196 6.54 -22.72 7.24
C TYR A 196 7.36 -23.22 8.45
N PRO A 197 7.88 -24.47 8.48
CA PRO A 197 8.73 -24.92 9.59
C PRO A 197 10.02 -24.12 9.74
N ASP A 198 10.67 -23.75 8.64
CA ASP A 198 11.90 -22.94 8.64
C ASP A 198 11.60 -21.51 9.14
N TYR A 199 10.42 -20.99 8.78
CA TYR A 199 9.97 -19.71 9.31
C TYR A 199 9.76 -19.75 10.83
N LEU A 200 9.13 -20.82 11.38
CA LEU A 200 8.96 -20.98 12.81
C LEU A 200 10.29 -21.08 13.56
N ALA A 201 11.30 -21.71 12.96
CA ALA A 201 12.66 -21.73 13.53
C ALA A 201 13.27 -20.33 13.58
N SER A 202 13.06 -19.52 12.52
CA SER A 202 13.50 -18.12 12.48
C SER A 202 12.77 -17.25 13.51
N LEU A 203 11.47 -17.43 13.66
CA LEU A 203 10.65 -16.75 14.66
C LEU A 203 11.06 -17.12 16.08
N SER A 204 11.32 -18.42 16.33
CA SER A 204 11.83 -18.90 17.62
C SER A 204 13.15 -18.23 18.00
N LYS A 205 14.05 -18.09 17.03
CA LYS A 205 15.33 -17.38 17.21
C LYS A 205 15.13 -15.90 17.52
N ALA A 206 14.27 -15.22 16.76
CA ALA A 206 14.02 -13.79 16.89
C ALA A 206 13.32 -13.44 18.21
N SER A 207 12.34 -14.25 18.62
CA SER A 207 11.58 -14.06 19.86
C SER A 207 12.24 -14.64 21.10
N LYS A 208 13.22 -15.54 20.93
CA LYS A 208 13.81 -16.37 22.00
C LYS A 208 12.79 -17.30 22.70
N ILE A 209 11.69 -17.62 22.01
CA ILE A 209 10.63 -18.53 22.47
C ILE A 209 10.59 -19.71 21.50
N ASN A 210 10.68 -20.94 22.04
CA ASN A 210 10.63 -22.14 21.21
C ASN A 210 9.18 -22.42 20.76
N VAL A 211 8.90 -22.22 19.49
CA VAL A 211 7.55 -22.36 18.90
C VAL A 211 7.28 -23.83 18.58
N THR A 212 6.51 -24.50 19.44
CA THR A 212 6.14 -25.92 19.33
C THR A 212 4.64 -26.19 19.42
N SER A 213 3.83 -25.14 19.68
CA SER A 213 2.38 -25.17 19.78
C SER A 213 1.80 -23.87 19.30
N PHE A 214 0.49 -23.80 19.03
CA PHE A 214 -0.17 -22.55 18.72
C PHE A 214 -0.08 -21.53 19.87
N ALA A 215 -0.15 -22.03 21.12
CA ALA A 215 0.06 -21.20 22.28
C ALA A 215 1.44 -20.53 22.29
N SER A 216 2.52 -21.28 22.05
CA SER A 216 3.88 -20.70 21.98
C SER A 216 4.09 -19.83 20.74
N LEU A 217 3.38 -20.07 19.63
CA LEU A 217 3.36 -19.15 18.48
C LEU A 217 2.75 -17.80 18.89
N LYS A 218 1.63 -17.81 19.59
CA LYS A 218 0.98 -16.57 20.09
C LYS A 218 1.96 -15.78 20.99
N GLU A 219 2.63 -16.47 21.93
CA GLU A 219 3.62 -15.84 22.82
C GLU A 219 4.81 -15.24 22.06
N ALA A 220 5.34 -15.96 21.09
CA ALA A 220 6.44 -15.47 20.25
C ALA A 220 6.04 -14.22 19.44
N LEU A 221 4.83 -14.20 18.88
CA LEU A 221 4.32 -13.04 18.16
C LEU A 221 4.06 -11.85 19.08
N GLN A 222 3.51 -12.05 20.28
CA GLN A 222 3.35 -10.98 21.28
C GLN A 222 4.68 -10.35 21.63
N ASN A 223 5.71 -11.16 21.90
CA ASN A 223 7.07 -10.67 22.16
C ASN A 223 7.60 -9.81 20.99
N ARG A 224 7.37 -10.25 19.75
CA ARG A 224 7.80 -9.48 18.59
C ARG A 224 6.98 -8.22 18.36
N MET A 225 5.65 -8.24 18.62
CA MET A 225 4.79 -7.05 18.59
C MET A 225 5.26 -6.00 19.60
N ASP A 226 5.66 -6.41 20.81
CA ASP A 226 6.18 -5.49 21.83
C ASP A 226 7.50 -4.84 21.36
N PHE A 227 8.37 -5.61 20.70
CA PHE A 227 9.55 -5.08 20.06
C PHE A 227 9.21 -4.07 18.95
N PHE A 228 8.29 -4.40 18.05
CA PHE A 228 7.84 -3.48 17.00
C PHE A 228 7.21 -2.22 17.58
N ALA A 229 6.40 -2.34 18.64
CA ALA A 229 5.83 -1.20 19.34
C ALA A 229 6.91 -0.28 19.91
N SER A 230 7.98 -0.83 20.47
CA SER A 230 9.13 -0.05 20.97
C SER A 230 9.87 0.72 19.85
N MET A 231 9.69 0.29 18.60
CA MET A 231 10.24 0.93 17.40
C MET A 231 9.25 1.89 16.72
N GLY A 232 8.10 2.18 17.36
CA GLY A 232 7.11 3.12 16.85
C GLY A 232 6.08 2.53 15.88
N CYS A 233 6.00 1.20 15.77
CA CYS A 233 4.95 0.56 14.97
C CYS A 233 3.56 0.93 15.49
N GLY A 234 2.66 1.36 14.60
CA GLY A 234 1.27 1.69 14.90
C GLY A 234 0.28 1.06 13.92
N VAL A 235 0.78 0.22 13.01
CA VAL A 235 0.00 -0.30 11.89
C VAL A 235 0.39 -1.72 11.54
N SER A 236 -0.61 -2.54 11.20
CA SER A 236 -0.41 -3.86 10.62
C SER A 236 -0.87 -3.91 9.17
N ASP A 237 -0.38 -4.88 8.43
CA ASP A 237 -0.74 -5.17 7.05
C ASP A 237 -0.89 -6.67 6.84
N HIS A 238 -1.90 -7.08 6.09
CA HIS A 238 -2.19 -8.47 5.76
C HIS A 238 -2.56 -8.61 4.30
N ALA A 239 -1.95 -9.57 3.61
CA ALA A 239 -2.33 -9.98 2.26
C ALA A 239 -3.13 -11.28 2.33
N LEU A 240 -4.43 -11.17 2.18
CA LEU A 240 -5.39 -12.26 2.30
C LEU A 240 -5.93 -12.66 0.93
N GLU A 241 -6.26 -13.93 0.76
CA GLU A 241 -7.06 -14.38 -0.40
C GLU A 241 -8.47 -13.76 -0.33
N TYR A 242 -9.07 -13.80 0.86
CA TYR A 242 -10.29 -13.11 1.28
C TYR A 242 -10.32 -13.05 2.80
N VAL A 243 -11.21 -12.28 3.41
CA VAL A 243 -11.37 -12.25 4.87
C VAL A 243 -12.19 -13.46 5.29
N MET A 244 -11.50 -14.52 5.73
CA MET A 244 -12.10 -15.81 6.08
C MET A 244 -12.63 -15.82 7.53
N TYR A 245 -13.65 -16.66 7.76
CA TYR A 245 -14.17 -16.94 9.10
C TYR A 245 -14.63 -18.40 9.23
N TYR A 246 -13.78 -19.22 9.84
CA TYR A 246 -13.98 -20.64 10.11
C TYR A 246 -13.63 -20.90 11.58
N PRO A 247 -14.55 -20.57 12.54
CA PRO A 247 -14.26 -20.68 13.96
C PRO A 247 -14.15 -22.14 14.40
N ALA A 248 -13.25 -22.41 15.36
CA ALA A 248 -13.08 -23.71 15.97
C ALA A 248 -12.62 -23.56 17.43
N SER A 249 -12.58 -24.67 18.16
CA SER A 249 -12.07 -24.71 19.52
C SER A 249 -10.54 -24.53 19.57
N GLU A 250 -10.00 -24.09 20.69
CA GLU A 250 -8.54 -24.03 20.88
C GLU A 250 -7.89 -25.41 20.74
N GLU A 251 -8.58 -26.49 21.14
CA GLU A 251 -8.10 -27.87 21.02
C GLU A 251 -7.94 -28.26 19.54
N ASP A 252 -8.92 -27.89 18.68
CA ASP A 252 -8.88 -28.17 17.25
C ASP A 252 -7.71 -27.40 16.60
N ILE A 253 -7.50 -26.12 16.97
CA ILE A 253 -6.40 -25.30 16.44
C ILE A 253 -5.03 -25.89 16.83
N GLU A 254 -4.87 -26.29 18.08
CA GLU A 254 -3.64 -26.94 18.53
C GLU A 254 -3.40 -28.28 17.80
N ALA A 255 -4.45 -29.06 17.54
CA ALA A 255 -4.35 -30.30 16.77
C ALA A 255 -3.93 -30.04 15.32
N ILE A 256 -4.49 -29.01 14.66
CA ILE A 256 -4.11 -28.58 13.31
C ILE A 256 -2.63 -28.15 13.29
N PHE A 257 -2.22 -27.35 14.25
CA PHE A 257 -0.84 -26.88 14.35
C PHE A 257 0.13 -28.05 14.57
N ALA A 258 -0.16 -28.96 15.50
CA ALA A 258 0.64 -30.16 15.75
C ALA A 258 0.72 -31.08 14.52
N LYS A 259 -0.41 -31.25 13.78
CA LYS A 259 -0.44 -32.00 12.52
C LYS A 259 0.52 -31.41 11.50
N ARG A 260 0.56 -30.05 11.37
CA ARG A 260 1.49 -29.38 10.47
C ARG A 260 2.94 -29.57 10.88
N LEU A 261 3.25 -29.47 12.17
CA LEU A 261 4.62 -29.67 12.72
C LEU A 261 5.10 -31.11 12.52
N SER A 262 4.21 -32.11 12.48
CA SER A 262 4.57 -33.50 12.16
C SER A 262 4.92 -33.73 10.69
N GLY A 263 4.83 -32.69 9.84
CA GLY A 263 5.07 -32.80 8.40
C GLY A 263 3.85 -33.27 7.60
N SER A 264 2.69 -33.45 8.23
CA SER A 264 1.46 -33.86 7.56
C SER A 264 0.84 -32.72 6.78
N GLN A 265 0.24 -33.02 5.65
CA GLN A 265 -0.51 -32.03 4.87
C GLN A 265 -1.83 -31.67 5.55
N LEU A 266 -2.16 -30.39 5.52
CA LEU A 266 -3.44 -29.89 5.99
C LEU A 266 -4.49 -29.95 4.86
N THR A 267 -5.74 -30.13 5.22
CA THR A 267 -6.87 -29.88 4.32
C THR A 267 -7.09 -28.38 4.17
N ARG A 268 -7.84 -27.97 3.15
CA ARG A 268 -8.19 -26.56 2.97
C ARG A 268 -8.98 -25.99 4.15
N ASP A 269 -9.88 -26.77 4.72
CA ASP A 269 -10.68 -26.34 5.88
C ASP A 269 -9.78 -26.15 7.11
N GLU A 270 -8.84 -27.06 7.37
CA GLU A 270 -7.87 -26.91 8.46
C GLU A 270 -7.00 -25.66 8.27
N GLU A 271 -6.57 -25.38 7.05
CA GLU A 271 -5.82 -24.17 6.71
C GLU A 271 -6.64 -22.89 7.05
N LEU A 272 -7.89 -22.82 6.57
CA LEU A 272 -8.77 -21.66 6.78
C LEU A 272 -9.15 -21.49 8.25
N THR A 273 -9.32 -22.60 8.97
CA THR A 273 -9.60 -22.62 10.41
C THR A 273 -8.42 -22.05 11.19
N PHE A 274 -7.20 -22.49 10.88
CA PHE A 274 -5.99 -21.94 11.50
C PHE A 274 -5.83 -20.43 11.21
N LYS A 275 -5.98 -20.03 9.94
CA LYS A 275 -5.87 -18.61 9.53
C LYS A 275 -6.91 -17.75 10.23
N THR A 276 -8.13 -18.25 10.42
CA THR A 276 -9.17 -17.55 11.18
C THR A 276 -8.74 -17.33 12.63
N ALA A 277 -8.28 -18.39 13.32
CA ALA A 277 -7.81 -18.29 14.70
C ALA A 277 -6.61 -17.34 14.83
N PHE A 278 -5.70 -17.40 13.88
CA PHE A 278 -4.56 -16.49 13.79
C PHE A 278 -5.00 -15.03 13.66
N MET A 279 -5.88 -14.72 12.71
CA MET A 279 -6.36 -13.37 12.45
C MET A 279 -7.18 -12.80 13.61
N LEU A 280 -8.00 -13.63 14.28
CA LEU A 280 -8.70 -13.23 15.50
C LEU A 280 -7.73 -12.90 16.64
N PHE A 281 -6.68 -13.71 16.80
CA PHE A 281 -5.65 -13.46 17.81
C PHE A 281 -4.92 -12.13 17.53
N VAL A 282 -4.39 -11.94 16.33
CA VAL A 282 -3.63 -10.72 16.02
C VAL A 282 -4.52 -9.48 16.04
N GLY A 283 -5.79 -9.58 15.59
CA GLY A 283 -6.75 -8.48 15.64
C GLY A 283 -6.97 -7.98 17.07
N LYS A 284 -7.11 -8.90 18.04
CA LYS A 284 -7.20 -8.56 19.47
C LYS A 284 -5.92 -7.89 19.98
N GLU A 285 -4.76 -8.40 19.59
CA GLU A 285 -3.47 -7.82 19.97
C GLU A 285 -3.26 -6.41 19.36
N TYR A 286 -3.79 -6.15 18.16
CA TYR A 286 -3.78 -4.80 17.56
C TYR A 286 -4.67 -3.84 18.35
N CYS A 287 -5.87 -4.28 18.74
CA CYS A 287 -6.76 -3.48 19.58
C CYS A 287 -6.08 -3.08 20.90
N LYS A 288 -5.44 -4.02 21.60
CA LYS A 288 -4.72 -3.76 22.85
C LYS A 288 -3.58 -2.74 22.70
N ARG A 289 -2.92 -2.70 21.53
CA ARG A 289 -1.81 -1.79 21.23
C ARG A 289 -2.24 -0.51 20.52
N ASN A 290 -3.55 -0.34 20.28
CA ASN A 290 -4.10 0.75 19.46
C ASN A 290 -3.49 0.82 18.04
N TRP A 291 -3.10 -0.33 17.48
CA TRP A 291 -2.63 -0.43 16.10
C TRP A 291 -3.81 -0.47 15.13
N VAL A 292 -3.61 0.07 13.95
CA VAL A 292 -4.56 -0.04 12.84
C VAL A 292 -4.35 -1.37 12.12
N MET A 293 -5.44 -2.10 11.89
CA MET A 293 -5.43 -3.34 11.10
C MET A 293 -5.73 -3.01 9.63
N GLN A 294 -4.81 -3.31 8.72
CA GLN A 294 -5.03 -3.20 7.28
C GLN A 294 -5.24 -4.58 6.67
N LEU A 295 -6.35 -4.78 5.98
CA LEU A 295 -6.75 -6.04 5.34
C LEU A 295 -6.76 -5.86 3.83
N HIS A 296 -5.71 -6.29 3.15
CA HIS A 296 -5.64 -6.35 1.69
C HIS A 296 -6.10 -7.73 1.22
N TYR A 297 -7.15 -7.81 0.39
CA TYR A 297 -7.65 -9.08 -0.11
C TYR A 297 -8.08 -9.04 -1.58
N GLY A 298 -8.39 -10.21 -2.13
CA GLY A 298 -8.93 -10.35 -3.48
C GLY A 298 -7.86 -10.52 -4.56
N CYS A 299 -6.64 -10.93 -4.19
CA CYS A 299 -5.58 -11.28 -5.14
C CYS A 299 -5.52 -12.79 -5.36
N LYS A 300 -5.57 -13.20 -6.61
CA LYS A 300 -5.15 -14.56 -7.01
C LYS A 300 -3.72 -14.49 -7.52
N ARG A 301 -2.82 -15.10 -6.77
CA ARG A 301 -1.38 -15.04 -7.01
C ARG A 301 -0.91 -16.05 -8.05
N ASP A 302 0.17 -15.73 -8.75
CA ASP A 302 1.01 -16.65 -9.53
C ASP A 302 0.22 -17.45 -10.59
N ASN A 303 -0.68 -16.80 -11.33
CA ASN A 303 -1.59 -17.46 -12.25
C ASN A 303 -0.88 -18.13 -13.43
N ASN A 304 0.28 -17.61 -13.86
CA ASN A 304 1.10 -18.22 -14.89
C ASN A 304 2.21 -19.07 -14.26
N ARG A 305 1.90 -20.35 -14.02
CA ARG A 305 2.84 -21.31 -13.37
C ARG A 305 4.18 -21.41 -14.07
N LEU A 306 4.18 -21.42 -15.40
CA LEU A 306 5.42 -21.48 -16.19
C LEU A 306 6.34 -20.26 -15.89
N MET A 307 5.75 -19.09 -15.77
CA MET A 307 6.52 -17.87 -15.50
C MET A 307 6.89 -17.74 -14.02
N TYR A 308 6.06 -18.24 -13.12
CA TYR A 308 6.40 -18.35 -11.70
C TYR A 308 7.64 -19.24 -11.48
N GLU A 309 7.72 -20.39 -12.15
CA GLU A 309 8.87 -21.28 -12.06
C GLU A 309 10.16 -20.63 -12.60
N LYS A 310 10.04 -19.68 -13.55
CA LYS A 310 11.19 -18.97 -14.15
C LYS A 310 11.60 -17.74 -13.38
N LEU A 311 10.66 -16.96 -12.88
CA LEU A 311 10.90 -15.60 -12.37
C LEU A 311 10.58 -15.44 -10.89
N GLY A 312 9.85 -16.38 -10.27
CA GLY A 312 9.39 -16.27 -8.90
C GLY A 312 8.13 -15.41 -8.72
N PRO A 313 7.78 -15.09 -7.46
CA PRO A 313 6.60 -14.31 -7.11
C PRO A 313 6.79 -12.81 -7.44
N ASP A 314 5.68 -12.05 -7.39
CA ASP A 314 5.64 -10.59 -7.55
C ASP A 314 6.22 -10.08 -8.88
N THR A 315 6.11 -10.86 -9.94
CA THR A 315 6.66 -10.52 -11.27
C THR A 315 5.59 -10.10 -12.29
N GLY A 316 4.35 -9.83 -11.83
CA GLY A 316 3.27 -9.28 -12.66
C GLY A 316 2.30 -10.31 -13.23
N TYR A 317 2.23 -11.51 -12.66
CA TYR A 317 1.33 -12.60 -13.10
C TYR A 317 0.16 -12.86 -12.16
N ASP A 318 -0.16 -11.90 -11.32
CA ASP A 318 -1.30 -11.90 -10.42
C ASP A 318 -2.54 -11.32 -11.08
N CYS A 319 -3.73 -11.64 -10.58
CA CYS A 319 -4.99 -11.07 -11.06
C CYS A 319 -6.00 -10.89 -9.92
N ILE A 320 -7.10 -10.20 -10.24
CA ILE A 320 -8.23 -10.06 -9.35
C ILE A 320 -8.88 -11.43 -9.12
N ASN A 321 -9.16 -11.73 -7.86
CA ASN A 321 -9.96 -12.89 -7.47
C ASN A 321 -11.43 -12.48 -7.27
N ASN A 322 -12.33 -13.37 -7.60
CA ASN A 322 -13.77 -13.12 -7.50
C ASN A 322 -14.43 -13.95 -6.38
N TYR A 323 -13.78 -14.08 -5.23
CA TYR A 323 -14.44 -14.56 -4.03
C TYR A 323 -15.39 -13.50 -3.50
N ALA A 324 -16.58 -13.91 -3.05
CA ALA A 324 -17.57 -13.01 -2.46
C ALA A 324 -17.60 -13.17 -0.93
N PRO A 325 -16.67 -12.58 -0.19
CA PRO A 325 -16.44 -12.88 1.23
C PRO A 325 -17.29 -12.05 2.20
N SER A 326 -18.31 -11.31 1.73
CA SER A 326 -18.98 -10.30 2.55
C SER A 326 -19.57 -10.87 3.85
N ALA A 327 -20.19 -12.05 3.82
CA ALA A 327 -20.74 -12.71 5.01
C ALA A 327 -19.63 -13.06 6.01
N GLN A 328 -18.56 -13.72 5.53
CA GLN A 328 -17.44 -14.12 6.39
C GLN A 328 -16.67 -12.93 6.94
N MET A 329 -16.52 -11.85 6.17
CA MET A 329 -15.92 -10.61 6.63
C MET A 329 -16.75 -9.99 7.76
N ALA A 330 -18.07 -9.95 7.61
CA ALA A 330 -18.96 -9.45 8.65
C ALA A 330 -18.87 -10.32 9.93
N ASP A 331 -18.84 -11.64 9.77
CA ASP A 331 -18.71 -12.58 10.91
C ASP A 331 -17.35 -12.42 11.62
N PHE A 332 -16.26 -12.23 10.87
CA PHE A 332 -14.93 -11.97 11.42
C PHE A 332 -14.90 -10.67 12.25
N LEU A 333 -15.41 -9.57 11.71
CA LEU A 333 -15.50 -8.30 12.43
C LEU A 333 -16.43 -8.41 13.66
N ASN A 334 -17.57 -9.14 13.52
CA ASN A 334 -18.48 -9.40 14.61
C ASN A 334 -17.82 -10.20 15.75
N ALA A 335 -17.01 -11.19 15.44
CA ALA A 335 -16.29 -11.96 16.46
C ALA A 335 -15.34 -11.08 17.31
N LEU A 336 -14.72 -10.08 16.70
CA LEU A 336 -13.87 -9.12 17.42
C LEU A 336 -14.67 -8.09 18.21
N ILE A 337 -15.79 -7.58 17.68
CA ILE A 337 -16.59 -6.58 18.38
C ILE A 337 -17.34 -7.16 19.59
N GLN A 338 -17.76 -8.44 19.55
CA GLN A 338 -18.41 -9.11 20.66
C GLN A 338 -17.58 -9.15 21.95
N THR A 339 -16.26 -9.08 21.83
CA THR A 339 -15.34 -9.01 22.97
C THR A 339 -14.79 -7.59 23.20
N ASN A 340 -15.31 -6.58 22.50
CA ASN A 340 -14.80 -5.20 22.49
C ASN A 340 -13.31 -5.10 22.08
N GLU A 341 -12.86 -6.00 21.21
CA GLU A 341 -11.47 -6.09 20.76
C GLU A 341 -11.33 -5.84 19.25
N LEU A 342 -12.32 -5.16 18.63
CA LEU A 342 -12.22 -4.75 17.21
C LEU A 342 -11.34 -3.48 17.09
N PRO A 343 -10.15 -3.57 16.46
CA PRO A 343 -9.29 -2.42 16.24
C PRO A 343 -9.85 -1.48 15.16
N LYS A 344 -9.29 -0.28 15.05
CA LYS A 344 -9.44 0.54 13.83
C LYS A 344 -8.99 -0.30 12.63
N THR A 345 -9.83 -0.38 11.59
CA THR A 345 -9.60 -1.32 10.48
C THR A 345 -9.81 -0.65 9.14
N ILE A 346 -8.88 -0.87 8.22
CA ILE A 346 -8.98 -0.43 6.81
C ILE A 346 -9.05 -1.69 5.93
N ILE A 347 -10.05 -1.72 5.05
CA ILE A 347 -10.32 -2.86 4.17
C ILE A 347 -10.05 -2.45 2.72
N TYR A 348 -9.15 -3.16 2.07
CA TYR A 348 -8.78 -2.98 0.66
C TYR A 348 -9.20 -4.21 -0.14
N SER A 349 -10.00 -4.03 -1.19
CA SER A 349 -10.28 -5.10 -2.15
C SER A 349 -9.63 -4.81 -3.50
N LEU A 350 -9.06 -5.84 -4.12
CA LEU A 350 -8.67 -5.76 -5.53
C LEU A 350 -9.88 -5.85 -6.47
N ASN A 351 -11.01 -6.40 -6.01
CA ASN A 351 -12.21 -6.49 -6.81
C ASN A 351 -13.08 -5.24 -6.61
N PRO A 352 -13.20 -4.35 -7.60
CA PRO A 352 -14.01 -3.14 -7.47
C PRO A 352 -15.51 -3.42 -7.30
N ASN A 353 -15.99 -4.63 -7.67
CA ASN A 353 -17.37 -5.03 -7.42
C ASN A 353 -17.68 -5.22 -5.93
N ASP A 354 -16.68 -5.32 -5.07
CA ASP A 354 -16.85 -5.45 -3.62
C ASP A 354 -17.07 -4.09 -2.93
N ASN A 355 -16.86 -2.96 -3.61
CA ASN A 355 -16.91 -1.62 -2.99
C ASN A 355 -18.20 -1.39 -2.21
N GLN A 356 -19.36 -1.71 -2.79
CA GLN A 356 -20.66 -1.52 -2.13
C GLN A 356 -20.89 -2.50 -0.98
N ALA A 357 -20.45 -3.76 -1.13
CA ALA A 357 -20.53 -4.75 -0.07
C ALA A 357 -19.68 -4.31 1.14
N ILE A 358 -18.44 -3.88 0.89
CA ILE A 358 -17.57 -3.29 1.92
C ILE A 358 -18.27 -2.09 2.57
N GLY A 359 -18.72 -1.11 1.78
CA GLY A 359 -19.35 0.10 2.28
C GLY A 359 -20.53 -0.16 3.22
N THR A 360 -21.36 -1.16 2.93
CA THR A 360 -22.48 -1.55 3.82
C THR A 360 -22.01 -2.27 5.09
N ILE A 361 -20.97 -3.10 5.01
CA ILE A 361 -20.38 -3.77 6.19
C ILE A 361 -19.76 -2.74 7.14
N LEU A 362 -19.05 -1.74 6.61
CA LEU A 362 -18.43 -0.68 7.42
C LEU A 362 -19.45 -0.03 8.35
N GLY A 363 -20.68 0.25 7.86
CA GLY A 363 -21.75 0.85 8.64
C GLY A 363 -22.22 0.02 9.83
N CYS A 364 -22.00 -1.30 9.80
CA CYS A 364 -22.39 -2.21 10.88
C CYS A 364 -21.46 -2.14 12.10
N PHE A 365 -20.24 -1.62 11.95
CA PHE A 365 -19.18 -1.73 12.97
C PHE A 365 -18.59 -0.38 13.37
N GLN A 366 -19.28 0.72 13.10
CA GLN A 366 -18.86 2.06 13.56
C GLN A 366 -19.22 2.24 15.04
N ASP A 367 -18.37 2.98 15.75
CA ASP A 367 -18.63 3.40 17.13
C ASP A 367 -18.00 4.78 17.41
N SER A 368 -18.12 5.27 18.64
CA SER A 368 -17.60 6.58 19.05
C SER A 368 -16.12 6.62 19.43
N THR A 369 -15.39 5.51 19.26
CA THR A 369 -13.97 5.43 19.66
C THR A 369 -13.02 6.04 18.65
N ALA A 370 -13.44 6.11 17.38
CA ALA A 370 -12.69 6.79 16.31
C ALA A 370 -13.63 7.23 15.18
N VAL A 371 -13.32 8.35 14.54
CA VAL A 371 -13.98 8.78 13.30
C VAL A 371 -13.67 7.76 12.20
N ALA A 372 -14.69 7.29 11.49
CA ALA A 372 -14.57 6.26 10.45
C ALA A 372 -13.71 5.06 10.92
N LYS A 373 -14.01 4.54 12.11
CA LYS A 373 -13.25 3.46 12.78
C LYS A 373 -12.96 2.29 11.86
N ILE A 374 -13.95 1.87 11.09
CA ILE A 374 -13.82 0.87 10.04
C ILE A 374 -14.03 1.59 8.71
N GLN A 375 -13.07 1.57 7.82
CA GLN A 375 -13.19 2.27 6.55
C GLN A 375 -12.67 1.47 5.36
N GLN A 376 -13.17 1.79 4.18
CA GLN A 376 -12.62 1.30 2.93
C GLN A 376 -11.32 2.06 2.63
N GLY A 377 -10.28 1.33 2.32
CA GLY A 377 -9.01 1.91 1.92
C GLY A 377 -9.03 2.51 0.52
N SER A 378 -7.98 3.22 0.19
CA SER A 378 -7.73 3.77 -1.14
C SER A 378 -7.86 2.68 -2.23
N ALA A 379 -8.27 3.07 -3.42
CA ALA A 379 -8.25 2.17 -4.58
C ALA A 379 -6.85 1.59 -4.75
N TRP A 380 -6.77 0.26 -4.72
CA TRP A 380 -5.51 -0.46 -4.54
C TRP A 380 -5.11 -1.22 -5.79
N TRP A 381 -3.82 -1.22 -6.12
CA TRP A 381 -3.14 -1.98 -7.17
C TRP A 381 -3.84 -1.86 -8.54
N PHE A 382 -4.64 -2.85 -8.98
CA PHE A 382 -5.32 -2.83 -10.29
C PHE A 382 -6.38 -1.73 -10.43
N ASN A 383 -6.82 -1.14 -9.31
CA ASN A 383 -7.79 -0.04 -9.27
C ASN A 383 -7.14 1.32 -9.00
N ASP A 384 -5.81 1.36 -8.87
CA ASP A 384 -5.02 2.55 -8.60
C ASP A 384 -4.90 3.44 -9.86
N HIS A 385 -6.04 3.86 -10.38
CA HIS A 385 -6.18 4.70 -11.57
C HIS A 385 -7.40 5.63 -11.42
N LYS A 386 -7.50 6.64 -12.28
CA LYS A 386 -8.52 7.69 -12.20
C LYS A 386 -9.93 7.15 -11.93
N ILE A 387 -10.38 6.16 -12.72
CA ILE A 387 -11.74 5.61 -12.59
C ILE A 387 -11.88 4.85 -11.27
N GLY A 388 -10.95 3.94 -10.96
CA GLY A 388 -11.00 3.16 -9.73
C GLY A 388 -10.96 4.02 -8.47
N MET A 389 -10.16 5.10 -8.46
CA MET A 389 -10.13 6.07 -7.35
C MET A 389 -11.47 6.82 -7.21
N LYS A 390 -12.06 7.31 -8.32
CA LYS A 390 -13.38 7.95 -8.30
C LYS A 390 -14.47 6.98 -7.79
N ASP A 391 -14.51 5.77 -8.31
CA ASP A 391 -15.50 4.76 -7.94
C ASP A 391 -15.39 4.38 -6.45
N GLN A 392 -14.18 4.20 -5.94
CA GLN A 392 -13.94 3.92 -4.52
C GLN A 392 -14.41 5.09 -3.63
N MET A 393 -14.01 6.32 -3.95
CA MET A 393 -14.41 7.51 -3.17
C MET A 393 -15.92 7.76 -3.23
N LEU A 394 -16.56 7.58 -4.39
CA LEU A 394 -18.02 7.68 -4.52
C LEU A 394 -18.75 6.61 -3.72
N SER A 395 -18.26 5.37 -3.74
CA SER A 395 -18.84 4.30 -2.92
C SER A 395 -18.73 4.63 -1.43
N LEU A 396 -17.57 5.12 -0.99
CA LEU A 396 -17.37 5.55 0.39
C LEU A 396 -18.25 6.75 0.75
N ALA A 397 -18.39 7.74 -0.13
CA ALA A 397 -19.26 8.90 0.09
C ALA A 397 -20.73 8.52 0.23
N ASN A 398 -21.20 7.59 -0.61
CA ASN A 398 -22.61 7.17 -0.64
C ASN A 398 -23.01 6.28 0.54
N LEU A 399 -22.09 5.50 1.09
CA LEU A 399 -22.38 4.45 2.08
C LEU A 399 -21.69 4.67 3.44
N GLY A 400 -20.79 5.66 3.53
CA GLY A 400 -20.02 5.92 4.73
C GLY A 400 -19.70 7.40 4.91
N ASN A 401 -18.48 7.70 5.36
CA ASN A 401 -18.00 9.06 5.64
C ASN A 401 -16.73 9.37 4.85
N LEU A 402 -16.88 9.97 3.68
CA LEU A 402 -15.73 10.35 2.84
C LEU A 402 -14.84 11.40 3.54
N SER A 403 -15.41 12.34 4.31
CA SER A 403 -14.59 13.36 4.99
C SER A 403 -13.66 12.78 6.06
N GLY A 404 -13.96 11.59 6.57
CA GLY A 404 -13.09 10.85 7.52
C GLY A 404 -12.08 9.91 6.85
N PHE A 405 -11.99 9.90 5.52
CA PHE A 405 -11.11 9.01 4.77
C PHE A 405 -9.63 9.35 4.99
N VAL A 406 -8.80 8.33 5.23
CA VAL A 406 -7.35 8.50 5.49
C VAL A 406 -6.52 8.78 4.22
N GLY A 407 -7.16 8.82 3.06
CA GLY A 407 -6.51 9.21 1.81
C GLY A 407 -5.62 8.13 1.19
N MET A 408 -4.64 8.59 0.41
CA MET A 408 -3.76 7.80 -0.44
C MET A 408 -2.57 7.22 0.31
N LEU A 409 -2.11 6.09 -0.16
CA LEU A 409 -0.83 5.44 0.13
C LEU A 409 -0.15 5.10 -1.20
N THR A 410 1.17 4.90 -1.21
CA THR A 410 1.85 4.60 -2.48
C THR A 410 1.83 3.13 -2.86
N ASP A 411 1.84 2.23 -1.91
CA ASP A 411 2.04 0.78 -2.13
C ASP A 411 3.21 0.49 -3.10
N SER A 412 4.27 1.28 -3.01
CA SER A 412 5.34 1.31 -4.01
C SER A 412 6.69 0.94 -3.44
N ARG A 413 7.55 0.47 -4.35
CA ARG A 413 8.97 0.23 -4.10
C ARG A 413 9.87 1.36 -4.63
N SER A 414 9.30 2.38 -5.32
CA SER A 414 10.06 3.45 -5.98
C SER A 414 9.98 4.77 -5.22
N PHE A 415 11.12 5.41 -5.02
CA PHE A 415 11.23 6.74 -4.40
C PHE A 415 10.70 7.88 -5.27
N LEU A 416 10.33 7.63 -6.52
CA LEU A 416 9.66 8.61 -7.38
C LEU A 416 8.12 8.52 -7.29
N SER A 417 7.58 7.51 -6.62
CA SER A 417 6.13 7.24 -6.59
C SER A 417 5.33 8.19 -5.70
N TYR A 418 5.96 9.10 -4.98
CA TYR A 418 5.22 10.10 -4.19
C TYR A 418 4.35 11.02 -5.04
N THR A 419 4.61 11.14 -6.34
CA THR A 419 3.71 11.79 -7.31
C THR A 419 2.33 11.14 -7.39
N ARG A 420 2.15 9.91 -6.90
CA ARG A 420 0.83 9.27 -6.79
C ARG A 420 -0.08 9.99 -5.79
N HIS A 421 0.47 10.60 -4.74
CA HIS A 421 -0.30 11.46 -3.84
C HIS A 421 -0.83 12.69 -4.56
N GLU A 422 -0.03 13.34 -5.41
CA GLU A 422 -0.50 14.43 -6.26
C GLU A 422 -1.60 13.96 -7.21
N TYR A 423 -1.42 12.82 -7.88
CA TYR A 423 -2.40 12.24 -8.78
C TYR A 423 -3.74 11.98 -8.09
N PHE A 424 -3.70 11.37 -6.91
CA PHE A 424 -4.88 11.14 -6.07
C PHE A 424 -5.55 12.46 -5.66
N ARG A 425 -4.79 13.42 -5.13
CA ARG A 425 -5.32 14.72 -4.67
C ARG A 425 -6.02 15.49 -5.79
N ARG A 426 -5.49 15.42 -7.01
CA ARG A 426 -6.15 16.00 -8.20
C ARG A 426 -7.48 15.32 -8.50
N ILE A 427 -7.54 14.01 -8.45
CA ILE A 427 -8.78 13.25 -8.69
C ILE A 427 -9.81 13.52 -7.59
N MET A 428 -9.39 13.58 -6.33
CA MET A 428 -10.24 13.91 -5.20
C MET A 428 -10.83 15.33 -5.32
N CYS A 429 -9.98 16.32 -5.60
CA CYS A 429 -10.43 17.69 -5.81
C CYS A 429 -11.36 17.83 -7.01
N ASP A 430 -11.11 17.07 -8.09
CA ASP A 430 -11.97 17.02 -9.26
C ASP A 430 -13.36 16.46 -8.92
N LEU A 431 -13.40 15.35 -8.17
CA LEU A 431 -14.66 14.75 -7.71
C LEU A 431 -15.46 15.72 -6.83
N ILE A 432 -14.83 16.34 -5.84
CA ILE A 432 -15.48 17.30 -4.94
C ILE A 432 -15.94 18.53 -5.73
N GLY A 433 -15.09 19.04 -6.64
CA GLY A 433 -15.42 20.17 -7.47
C GLY A 433 -16.62 19.91 -8.41
N GLU A 434 -16.72 18.70 -8.98
CA GLU A 434 -17.89 18.29 -9.77
C GLU A 434 -19.18 18.32 -8.93
N LEU A 435 -19.16 17.80 -7.70
CA LEU A 435 -20.33 17.84 -6.80
C LEU A 435 -20.77 19.27 -6.47
N VAL A 436 -19.82 20.18 -6.24
CA VAL A 436 -20.10 21.58 -5.95
C VAL A 436 -20.68 22.30 -7.17
N GLU A 437 -20.04 22.19 -8.33
CA GLU A 437 -20.47 22.87 -9.56
C GLU A 437 -21.83 22.33 -10.08
N ASN A 438 -22.16 21.08 -9.76
CA ASN A 438 -23.48 20.50 -10.05
C ASN A 438 -24.56 20.89 -9.01
N GLY A 439 -24.21 21.62 -7.95
CA GLY A 439 -25.15 22.00 -6.89
C GLY A 439 -25.54 20.86 -5.94
N GLU A 440 -24.74 19.77 -5.94
CA GLU A 440 -24.94 18.60 -5.06
C GLU A 440 -24.34 18.81 -3.67
N PHE A 441 -23.40 19.77 -3.53
CA PHE A 441 -22.79 20.18 -2.28
C PHE A 441 -22.61 21.72 -2.25
N PRO A 442 -22.73 22.39 -1.08
CA PRO A 442 -22.55 23.84 -1.00
C PRO A 442 -21.12 24.28 -1.37
N ALA A 443 -21.01 25.45 -2.01
CA ALA A 443 -19.72 26.10 -2.32
C ALA A 443 -19.12 26.81 -1.08
N ASP A 444 -19.11 26.12 0.07
CA ASP A 444 -18.53 26.59 1.33
C ASP A 444 -17.03 26.24 1.35
N MET A 445 -16.19 27.19 0.97
CA MET A 445 -14.75 26.97 0.82
C MET A 445 -14.06 26.67 2.16
N ASP A 446 -14.57 27.16 3.29
CA ASP A 446 -13.98 26.85 4.60
C ASP A 446 -14.14 25.35 4.91
N THR A 447 -15.36 24.84 4.82
CA THR A 447 -15.66 23.40 4.99
C THR A 447 -14.93 22.54 3.94
N LEU A 448 -14.96 22.95 2.66
CA LEU A 448 -14.33 22.18 1.59
C LEU A 448 -12.80 22.09 1.73
N SER A 449 -12.15 23.19 2.14
CA SER A 449 -10.72 23.21 2.34
C SER A 449 -10.27 22.32 3.51
N GLU A 450 -11.07 22.32 4.60
CA GLU A 450 -10.85 21.43 5.75
C GLU A 450 -10.94 19.95 5.31
N ILE A 451 -12.02 19.57 4.62
CA ILE A 451 -12.20 18.19 4.08
C ILE A 451 -11.02 17.77 3.21
N VAL A 452 -10.58 18.63 2.30
CA VAL A 452 -9.48 18.32 1.38
C VAL A 452 -8.14 18.15 2.11
N LYS A 453 -7.84 18.99 3.10
CA LYS A 453 -6.66 18.84 3.96
C LYS A 453 -6.73 17.58 4.81
N ASP A 454 -7.90 17.32 5.37
CA ASP A 454 -8.15 16.17 6.21
C ASP A 454 -7.91 14.86 5.44
N ILE A 455 -8.51 14.70 4.27
CA ILE A 455 -8.30 13.51 3.42
C ILE A 455 -6.84 13.45 2.91
N SER A 456 -6.23 14.58 2.63
CA SER A 456 -4.85 14.61 2.10
C SER A 456 -3.79 14.27 3.15
N TYR A 457 -4.08 14.49 4.47
CA TYR A 457 -3.07 14.37 5.49
C TYR A 457 -3.61 14.18 6.93
N ASN A 458 -4.47 15.11 7.45
CA ASN A 458 -4.79 15.18 8.88
C ASN A 458 -5.53 13.93 9.37
N ASN A 459 -6.42 13.36 8.56
CA ASN A 459 -7.13 12.12 8.93
C ASN A 459 -6.17 10.97 9.19
N ALA A 460 -5.12 10.82 8.38
CA ALA A 460 -4.11 9.81 8.60
C ALA A 460 -3.34 10.07 9.91
N VAL A 461 -2.94 11.31 10.20
CA VAL A 461 -2.29 11.67 11.47
C VAL A 461 -3.16 11.25 12.66
N ARG A 462 -4.44 11.63 12.68
CA ARG A 462 -5.39 11.31 13.78
C ARG A 462 -5.70 9.82 13.87
N TYR A 463 -5.99 9.20 12.74
CA TYR A 463 -6.45 7.80 12.69
C TYR A 463 -5.38 6.81 13.13
N PHE A 464 -4.15 7.01 12.66
CA PHE A 464 -3.02 6.17 13.08
C PHE A 464 -2.43 6.58 14.43
N GLY A 465 -2.70 7.80 14.89
CA GLY A 465 -2.18 8.34 16.14
C GLY A 465 -0.69 8.67 16.04
N PHE A 466 -0.22 9.07 14.87
CA PHE A 466 1.18 9.47 14.70
C PHE A 466 1.45 10.83 15.36
N ASP A 467 2.61 10.93 16.02
CA ASP A 467 3.09 12.19 16.61
C ASP A 467 3.58 13.14 15.50
N LEU A 468 2.64 13.76 14.82
CA LEU A 468 2.80 14.75 13.76
C LEU A 468 1.83 15.91 13.99
N LYS A 469 2.18 17.09 13.46
CA LYS A 469 1.29 18.25 13.49
C LYS A 469 0.33 18.19 12.29
N GLU A 470 -0.92 18.53 12.55
CA GLU A 470 -1.94 18.79 11.52
C GLU A 470 -1.65 20.10 10.77
N VAL A 471 -2.18 20.25 9.54
CA VAL A 471 -1.99 21.41 8.66
C VAL A 471 -3.29 22.15 8.34
#